data_06bc21d60bd2ae8bc90df8b3686e9360
#
_entry.id   06bc21d60bd2ae8bc90df8b3686e9360
#
_cell.length_a   1.000
_cell.length_b   1.000
_cell.length_c   1.000
_cell.angle_alpha   90.00
_cell.angle_beta   90.00
_cell.angle_gamma   90.00
#
_symmetry.space_group_name_H-M   'P 1'
#
loop_
_entity.id
_entity.type
_entity.pdbx_description
1 polymer ?
#
loop_
_entity_poly.entity_id
_entity_poly.type
_entity_poly.pdbx_seq_one_letter_code
_entity_poly.pdbx_strand_id
1 'polypeptide(L)'
;MNDTITDFLIQKQVSQVGFSKAPDTPFDGLNGAISVVLHLSDAVIDQISGAPTHTYFHHYRTVNAYLDNVMLNLVLFLQNMGYDAAAVPASQSVEGLQGIFSHKKAAVRAGLGYIGKSALFISHKFGPRVRLGTVFTNAPLTLKNEKQEDNCGACGLCAANCGALAIKNIPYSEGMEREDIFDAKACSDYMKSQFKHIGRGAVCGVCMAVCPKGKK
;
A
#
# COMPACT_ATOMS: atom_id res chain seq x y z
N MET A 1 -18.38 16.99 -0.45
CA MET A 1 -16.96 16.93 -0.06
C MET A 1 -16.25 15.72 -0.67
N ASN A 2 -16.69 14.49 -0.44
CA ASN A 2 -16.05 13.29 -1.02
C ASN A 2 -15.91 13.37 -2.54
N ASP A 3 -16.99 13.74 -3.25
CA ASP A 3 -16.96 13.84 -4.72
C ASP A 3 -15.96 14.90 -5.19
N THR A 4 -15.93 16.07 -4.56
CA THR A 4 -14.98 17.15 -4.88
C THR A 4 -13.52 16.69 -4.74
N ILE A 5 -13.20 15.94 -3.67
CA ILE A 5 -11.87 15.36 -3.46
C ILE A 5 -11.59 14.26 -4.48
N THR A 6 -12.58 13.42 -4.76
CA THR A 6 -12.45 12.35 -5.75
C THR A 6 -12.16 12.92 -7.14
N ASP A 7 -12.90 13.94 -7.58
CA ASP A 7 -12.71 14.61 -8.88
C ASP A 7 -11.31 15.24 -8.97
N PHE A 8 -10.88 15.93 -7.91
CA PHE A 8 -9.52 16.47 -7.82
C PHE A 8 -8.45 15.38 -8.00
N LEU A 9 -8.60 14.24 -7.32
CA LEU A 9 -7.63 13.14 -7.36
C LEU A 9 -7.68 12.39 -8.70
N ILE A 10 -8.85 12.23 -9.32
CA ILE A 10 -8.97 11.62 -10.66
C ILE A 10 -8.21 12.45 -11.70
N GLN A 11 -8.26 13.77 -11.63
CA GLN A 11 -7.46 14.66 -12.49
C GLN A 11 -5.95 14.45 -12.30
N LYS A 12 -5.51 13.92 -11.14
CA LYS A 12 -4.14 13.51 -10.86
C LYS A 12 -3.87 12.05 -11.26
N GLN A 13 -4.70 11.44 -12.12
CA GLN A 13 -4.50 10.08 -12.64
C GLN A 13 -4.38 9.00 -11.56
N VAL A 14 -5.00 9.18 -10.39
CA VAL A 14 -5.07 8.12 -9.39
C VAL A 14 -6.05 7.03 -9.81
N SER A 15 -5.80 5.79 -9.40
CA SER A 15 -6.57 4.64 -9.85
C SER A 15 -7.81 4.38 -8.99
N GLN A 16 -7.74 4.66 -7.69
CA GLN A 16 -8.87 4.56 -6.76
C GLN A 16 -8.69 5.54 -5.60
N VAL A 17 -9.81 6.00 -5.05
CA VAL A 17 -9.90 6.85 -3.87
C VAL A 17 -10.88 6.21 -2.89
N GLY A 18 -10.59 6.30 -1.60
CA GLY A 18 -11.51 5.86 -0.56
C GLY A 18 -11.37 6.69 0.72
N PHE A 19 -12.42 6.71 1.52
CA PHE A 19 -12.54 7.54 2.70
C PHE A 19 -12.86 6.66 3.90
N SER A 20 -12.06 6.74 4.97
CA SER A 20 -12.26 5.90 6.15
C SER A 20 -12.05 6.65 7.45
N LYS A 21 -12.59 6.10 8.53
CA LYS A 21 -12.20 6.48 9.89
C LYS A 21 -10.73 6.11 10.12
N ALA A 22 -10.04 6.94 10.90
CA ALA A 22 -8.64 6.73 11.27
C ALA A 22 -8.43 6.87 12.78
N PRO A 23 -8.92 5.91 13.59
CA PRO A 23 -8.77 5.96 15.04
C PRO A 23 -7.32 5.87 15.51
N ASP A 24 -6.44 5.36 14.66
CA ASP A 24 -5.00 5.18 14.86
C ASP A 24 -4.17 6.22 14.10
N THR A 25 -4.73 7.39 13.81
CA THR A 25 -4.01 8.51 13.17
C THR A 25 -2.83 8.98 14.03
N PRO A 26 -1.66 9.27 13.43
CA PRO A 26 -0.54 9.89 14.14
C PRO A 26 -0.69 11.41 14.33
N PHE A 27 -1.82 12.01 13.91
CA PHE A 27 -2.06 13.46 13.94
C PHE A 27 -3.31 13.78 14.74
N ASP A 28 -3.15 14.51 15.83
CA ASP A 28 -4.25 14.89 16.70
C ASP A 28 -5.34 15.66 15.95
N GLY A 29 -6.61 15.30 16.19
CA GLY A 29 -7.76 15.95 15.57
C GLY A 29 -8.06 15.57 14.12
N LEU A 30 -7.15 14.85 13.41
CA LEU A 30 -7.33 14.46 12.01
C LEU A 30 -7.86 13.03 11.91
N ASN A 31 -9.14 12.83 12.22
CA ASN A 31 -9.77 11.50 12.37
C ASN A 31 -10.31 10.89 11.06
N GLY A 32 -10.28 11.64 9.95
CA GLY A 32 -10.63 11.16 8.62
C GLY A 32 -9.38 10.79 7.83
N ALA A 33 -9.38 9.64 7.15
CA ALA A 33 -8.32 9.22 6.23
C ALA A 33 -8.83 9.15 4.79
N ILE A 34 -8.08 9.76 3.89
CA ILE A 34 -8.27 9.68 2.45
C ILE A 34 -7.18 8.74 1.92
N SER A 35 -7.59 7.56 1.46
CA SER A 35 -6.70 6.55 0.88
C SER A 35 -6.67 6.70 -0.63
N VAL A 36 -5.47 6.76 -1.19
CA VAL A 36 -5.21 6.84 -2.62
C VAL A 36 -4.49 5.58 -3.08
N VAL A 37 -4.96 5.01 -4.19
CA VAL A 37 -4.37 3.82 -4.82
C VAL A 37 -3.85 4.21 -6.20
N LEU A 38 -2.59 3.90 -6.48
CA LEU A 38 -2.00 3.94 -7.83
C LEU A 38 -1.73 2.51 -8.31
N HIS A 39 -2.27 2.16 -9.47
CA HIS A 39 -1.99 0.89 -10.15
C HIS A 39 -0.60 0.93 -10.78
N LEU A 40 0.20 -0.08 -10.52
CA LEU A 40 1.50 -0.28 -11.15
C LEU A 40 1.33 -0.83 -12.57
N SER A 41 2.26 -0.52 -13.45
CA SER A 41 2.24 -1.07 -14.82
C SER A 41 2.34 -2.59 -14.81
N ASP A 42 1.32 -3.26 -15.33
CA ASP A 42 1.30 -4.73 -15.47
C ASP A 42 2.50 -5.21 -16.29
N ALA A 43 2.84 -4.53 -17.38
CA ALA A 43 3.99 -4.86 -18.23
C ALA A 43 5.33 -4.82 -17.48
N VAL A 44 5.46 -3.96 -16.45
CA VAL A 44 6.65 -3.90 -15.61
C VAL A 44 6.64 -5.03 -14.56
N ILE A 45 5.48 -5.29 -13.95
CA ILE A 45 5.35 -6.34 -12.94
C ILE A 45 5.52 -7.73 -13.56
N ASP A 46 5.02 -7.95 -14.75
CA ASP A 46 5.12 -9.24 -15.46
C ASP A 46 6.57 -9.61 -15.87
N GLN A 47 7.50 -8.65 -15.83
CA GLN A 47 8.93 -8.93 -16.01
C GLN A 47 9.60 -9.55 -14.77
N ILE A 48 8.93 -9.56 -13.61
CA ILE A 48 9.47 -10.14 -12.38
C ILE A 48 9.33 -11.66 -12.45
N SER A 49 10.45 -12.37 -12.58
CA SER A 49 10.51 -13.83 -12.61
C SER A 49 11.54 -14.33 -11.59
N GLY A 50 11.10 -14.61 -10.35
CA GLY A 50 11.97 -15.04 -9.25
C GLY A 50 12.88 -13.95 -8.68
N ALA A 51 13.08 -12.83 -9.37
CA ALA A 51 13.92 -11.70 -8.98
C ALA A 51 13.34 -10.37 -9.47
N PRO A 52 13.65 -9.24 -8.81
CA PRO A 52 13.29 -7.91 -9.32
C PRO A 52 14.07 -7.59 -10.60
N THR A 53 13.56 -6.61 -11.36
CA THR A 53 14.27 -6.03 -12.50
C THR A 53 14.69 -4.59 -12.22
N HIS A 54 15.66 -4.05 -12.95
CA HIS A 54 16.01 -2.62 -12.88
C HIS A 54 14.83 -1.74 -13.26
N THR A 55 14.02 -2.16 -14.25
CA THR A 55 12.79 -1.47 -14.67
C THR A 55 11.80 -1.40 -13.55
N TYR A 56 11.56 -2.50 -12.83
CA TYR A 56 10.66 -2.53 -11.67
C TYR A 56 11.17 -1.61 -10.55
N PHE A 57 12.46 -1.66 -10.23
CA PHE A 57 13.03 -0.77 -9.21
C PHE A 57 12.83 0.71 -9.56
N HIS A 58 13.09 1.10 -10.82
CA HIS A 58 12.88 2.47 -11.29
C HIS A 58 11.40 2.85 -11.19
N HIS A 59 10.51 2.00 -11.73
CA HIS A 59 9.05 2.20 -11.69
C HIS A 59 8.54 2.38 -10.25
N TYR A 60 8.95 1.50 -9.34
CA TYR A 60 8.60 1.58 -7.93
C TYR A 60 8.96 2.93 -7.30
N ARG A 61 10.17 3.42 -7.54
CA ARG A 61 10.64 4.73 -7.01
C ARG A 61 9.86 5.89 -7.60
N THR A 62 9.67 5.90 -8.91
CA THR A 62 8.97 6.96 -9.63
C THR A 62 7.51 7.05 -9.19
N VAL A 63 6.84 5.91 -9.03
CA VAL A 63 5.46 5.87 -8.57
C VAL A 63 5.33 6.35 -7.12
N ASN A 64 6.27 6.00 -6.24
CA ASN A 64 6.26 6.52 -4.86
C ASN A 64 6.46 8.05 -4.83
N ALA A 65 7.43 8.57 -5.57
CA ALA A 65 7.68 10.02 -5.65
C ALA A 65 6.47 10.78 -6.23
N TYR A 66 5.82 10.20 -7.25
CA TYR A 66 4.58 10.76 -7.78
C TYR A 66 3.45 10.73 -6.75
N LEU A 67 3.30 9.64 -6.03
CA LEU A 67 2.28 9.50 -4.99
C LEU A 67 2.49 10.51 -3.86
N ASP A 68 3.73 10.72 -3.41
CA ASP A 68 4.06 11.75 -2.42
C ASP A 68 3.69 13.16 -2.92
N ASN A 69 3.95 13.44 -4.20
CA ASN A 69 3.54 14.71 -4.83
C ASN A 69 2.01 14.87 -4.86
N VAL A 70 1.28 13.82 -5.24
CA VAL A 70 -0.20 13.83 -5.24
C VAL A 70 -0.73 14.06 -3.82
N MET A 71 -0.14 13.43 -2.80
CA MET A 71 -0.54 13.61 -1.41
C MET A 71 -0.29 15.04 -0.94
N LEU A 72 0.85 15.65 -1.28
CA LEU A 72 1.12 17.06 -0.99
C LEU A 72 0.10 17.97 -1.65
N ASN A 73 -0.22 17.77 -2.93
CA ASN A 73 -1.24 18.54 -3.63
C ASN A 73 -2.61 18.42 -2.96
N LEU A 74 -2.98 17.23 -2.47
CA LEU A 74 -4.22 17.03 -1.73
C LEU A 74 -4.24 17.76 -0.39
N VAL A 75 -3.12 17.76 0.34
CA VAL A 75 -2.98 18.55 1.59
C VAL A 75 -3.20 20.03 1.31
N LEU A 76 -2.52 20.60 0.30
CA LEU A 76 -2.66 22.01 -0.08
C LEU A 76 -4.11 22.33 -0.54
N PHE A 77 -4.74 21.40 -1.26
CA PHE A 77 -6.13 21.55 -1.70
C PHE A 77 -7.09 21.64 -0.49
N LEU A 78 -6.93 20.76 0.50
CA LEU A 78 -7.75 20.78 1.71
C LEU A 78 -7.50 22.02 2.57
N GLN A 79 -6.23 22.44 2.70
CA GLN A 79 -5.87 23.68 3.43
C GLN A 79 -6.47 24.92 2.77
N ASN A 80 -6.49 25.02 1.45
CA ASN A 80 -7.13 26.11 0.72
C ASN A 80 -8.67 26.13 0.92
N MET A 81 -9.26 25.01 1.33
CA MET A 81 -10.67 24.92 1.70
C MET A 81 -10.91 25.18 3.19
N GLY A 82 -9.87 25.49 3.98
CA GLY A 82 -9.94 25.81 5.41
C GLY A 82 -9.88 24.60 6.33
N TYR A 83 -9.42 23.42 5.85
CA TYR A 83 -9.30 22.21 6.65
C TYR A 83 -7.83 21.90 6.95
N ASP A 84 -7.58 21.34 8.13
CA ASP A 84 -6.28 20.78 8.44
C ASP A 84 -6.09 19.43 7.73
N ALA A 85 -4.89 19.21 7.24
CA ALA A 85 -4.55 17.97 6.56
C ALA A 85 -3.05 17.64 6.70
N ALA A 86 -2.73 16.36 6.78
CA ALA A 86 -1.36 15.84 6.85
C ALA A 86 -1.21 14.56 6.03
N ALA A 87 -0.14 14.47 5.25
CA ALA A 87 0.20 13.28 4.47
C ALA A 87 1.21 12.40 5.21
N VAL A 88 1.08 11.09 5.02
CA VAL A 88 2.11 10.12 5.40
C VAL A 88 2.90 9.74 4.16
N PRO A 89 4.25 9.72 4.21
CA PRO A 89 5.06 9.32 3.07
C PRO A 89 4.71 7.93 2.54
N ALA A 90 4.61 7.78 1.22
CA ALA A 90 4.20 6.53 0.57
C ALA A 90 5.18 5.37 0.81
N SER A 91 6.45 5.68 1.09
CA SER A 91 7.48 4.68 1.33
C SER A 91 8.56 5.22 2.26
N GLN A 92 8.26 5.20 3.55
CA GLN A 92 9.22 5.56 4.61
C GLN A 92 9.25 4.43 5.63
N SER A 93 10.45 4.05 6.05
CA SER A 93 10.64 3.18 7.21
C SER A 93 11.20 4.00 8.37
N VAL A 94 10.61 3.82 9.52
CA VAL A 94 11.14 4.20 10.83
C VAL A 94 11.72 2.96 11.50
N GLU A 95 11.90 2.97 12.79
CA GLU A 95 12.36 1.81 13.54
C GLU A 95 11.50 0.56 13.26
N GLY A 96 12.12 -0.64 13.27
CA GLY A 96 11.42 -1.91 13.08
C GLY A 96 10.95 -2.20 11.66
N LEU A 97 11.47 -1.54 10.62
CA LEU A 97 11.04 -1.71 9.23
C LEU A 97 9.55 -1.44 9.03
N GLN A 98 8.99 -0.52 9.80
CA GLN A 98 7.59 -0.08 9.71
C GLN A 98 7.51 1.38 9.28
N GLY A 99 6.38 1.80 8.72
CA GLY A 99 6.05 3.22 8.57
C GLY A 99 5.42 3.76 9.85
N ILE A 100 5.33 5.09 9.97
CA ILE A 100 4.62 5.75 11.08
C ILE A 100 3.12 5.44 11.11
N PHE A 101 2.57 4.98 9.99
CA PHE A 101 1.18 4.57 9.84
C PHE A 101 1.04 3.48 8.76
N SER A 102 0.03 2.63 8.90
CA SER A 102 -0.26 1.57 7.92
C SER A 102 -1.28 2.02 6.87
N HIS A 103 -0.82 2.49 5.71
CA HIS A 103 -1.69 2.79 4.56
C HIS A 103 -2.65 1.64 4.21
N LYS A 104 -2.23 0.39 4.45
CA LYS A 104 -3.04 -0.81 4.19
C LYS A 104 -4.29 -0.83 5.05
N LYS A 105 -4.15 -0.53 6.36
CA LYS A 105 -5.30 -0.49 7.30
C LYS A 105 -6.32 0.57 6.89
N ALA A 106 -5.86 1.78 6.51
CA ALA A 106 -6.77 2.83 6.02
C ALA A 106 -7.49 2.41 4.73
N ALA A 107 -6.76 1.82 3.76
CA ALA A 107 -7.35 1.37 2.51
C ALA A 107 -8.36 0.22 2.68
N VAL A 108 -8.14 -0.70 3.65
CA VAL A 108 -9.11 -1.74 4.03
C VAL A 108 -10.36 -1.10 4.62
N ARG A 109 -10.23 -0.22 5.61
CA ARG A 109 -11.37 0.49 6.22
C ARG A 109 -12.17 1.30 5.19
N ALA A 110 -11.50 1.81 4.16
CA ALA A 110 -12.14 2.51 3.04
C ALA A 110 -12.87 1.56 2.06
N GLY A 111 -12.78 0.24 2.22
CA GLY A 111 -13.42 -0.75 1.37
C GLY A 111 -12.73 -0.93 0.00
N LEU A 112 -11.43 -0.62 -0.11
CA LEU A 112 -10.71 -0.70 -1.37
C LEU A 112 -10.07 -2.07 -1.62
N GLY A 113 -10.00 -2.92 -0.59
CA GLY A 113 -9.38 -4.23 -0.64
C GLY A 113 -9.13 -4.81 0.75
N TYR A 114 -8.19 -5.73 0.84
CA TYR A 114 -7.86 -6.46 2.06
C TYR A 114 -6.34 -6.68 2.17
N ILE A 115 -5.86 -7.06 3.36
CA ILE A 115 -4.47 -7.49 3.57
C ILE A 115 -4.39 -8.99 3.32
N GLY A 116 -3.60 -9.40 2.33
CA GLY A 116 -3.42 -10.81 1.99
C GLY A 116 -2.32 -11.50 2.80
N LYS A 117 -2.17 -12.82 2.64
CA LYS A 117 -1.15 -13.67 3.30
C LYS A 117 0.29 -13.22 3.06
N SER A 118 0.56 -12.46 1.99
CA SER A 118 1.86 -11.85 1.70
C SER A 118 2.14 -10.57 2.51
N ALA A 119 1.25 -10.19 3.42
CA ALA A 119 1.22 -8.89 4.10
C ALA A 119 1.12 -7.68 3.15
N LEU A 120 0.87 -7.90 1.84
CA LEU A 120 0.54 -6.85 0.90
C LEU A 120 -0.95 -6.50 0.98
N PHE A 121 -1.27 -5.24 0.67
CA PHE A 121 -2.63 -4.85 0.36
C PHE A 121 -3.03 -5.44 -1.01
N ILE A 122 -4.20 -6.05 -1.07
CA ILE A 122 -4.79 -6.64 -2.27
C ILE A 122 -6.02 -5.80 -2.63
N SER A 123 -5.88 -4.94 -3.62
CA SER A 123 -7.02 -4.17 -4.14
C SER A 123 -8.04 -5.11 -4.78
N HIS A 124 -9.33 -4.87 -4.55
CA HIS A 124 -10.40 -5.62 -5.24
C HIS A 124 -10.32 -5.49 -6.77
N LYS A 125 -9.79 -4.37 -7.28
CA LYS A 125 -9.71 -4.08 -8.72
C LYS A 125 -8.38 -4.50 -9.36
N PHE A 126 -7.26 -4.32 -8.65
CA PHE A 126 -5.90 -4.43 -9.21
C PHE A 126 -5.03 -5.47 -8.51
N GLY A 127 -5.59 -6.23 -7.55
CA GLY A 127 -4.81 -7.15 -6.74
C GLY A 127 -3.68 -6.44 -5.99
N PRO A 128 -2.52 -7.06 -5.83
CA PRO A 128 -1.39 -6.48 -5.10
C PRO A 128 -0.55 -5.48 -5.93
N ARG A 129 -0.88 -5.26 -7.21
CA ARG A 129 -0.13 -4.44 -8.15
C ARG A 129 -0.38 -2.95 -7.96
N VAL A 130 -0.29 -2.49 -6.71
CA VAL A 130 -0.64 -1.12 -6.34
C VAL A 130 0.37 -0.49 -5.37
N ARG A 131 0.36 0.85 -5.34
CA ARG A 131 0.96 1.65 -4.28
C ARG A 131 -0.11 2.45 -3.58
N LEU A 132 0.10 2.74 -2.31
CA LEU A 132 -0.86 3.41 -1.45
C LEU A 132 -0.29 4.70 -0.89
N GLY A 133 -1.14 5.73 -0.81
CA GLY A 133 -0.91 6.96 -0.07
C GLY A 133 -2.08 7.23 0.87
N THR A 134 -1.85 8.01 1.93
CA THR A 134 -2.88 8.39 2.90
C THR A 134 -2.69 9.84 3.30
N VAL A 135 -3.77 10.60 3.25
CA VAL A 135 -3.88 11.95 3.84
C VAL A 135 -4.92 11.89 4.96
N PHE A 136 -4.56 12.42 6.11
CA PHE A 136 -5.47 12.63 7.25
C PHE A 136 -6.03 14.05 7.22
N THR A 137 -7.28 14.23 7.67
CA THR A 137 -7.93 15.54 7.67
C THR A 137 -9.09 15.58 8.67
N ASN A 138 -9.43 16.81 9.09
CA ASN A 138 -10.65 17.12 9.82
C ASN A 138 -11.82 17.56 8.91
N ALA A 139 -11.65 17.52 7.58
CA ALA A 139 -12.71 17.83 6.64
C ALA A 139 -13.96 16.95 6.86
N PRO A 140 -15.19 17.48 6.63
CA PRO A 140 -16.44 16.75 6.86
C PRO A 140 -16.67 15.71 5.77
N LEU A 141 -16.07 14.54 5.93
CA LEU A 141 -16.14 13.42 5.01
C LEU A 141 -17.19 12.40 5.42
N THR A 142 -17.83 11.77 4.44
CA THR A 142 -18.57 10.52 4.66
C THR A 142 -17.56 9.38 4.74
N LEU A 143 -17.36 8.83 5.94
CA LEU A 143 -16.31 7.86 6.26
C LEU A 143 -16.85 6.44 6.35
N LYS A 144 -16.18 5.50 5.71
CA LYS A 144 -16.39 4.07 5.88
C LYS A 144 -15.55 3.51 7.05
N ASN A 145 -15.90 2.31 7.47
CA ASN A 145 -15.12 1.54 8.42
C ASN A 145 -15.32 0.04 8.15
N GLU A 146 -14.94 -0.38 6.94
CA GLU A 146 -15.05 -1.77 6.50
C GLU A 146 -14.07 -2.66 7.27
N LYS A 147 -14.45 -3.92 7.44
CA LYS A 147 -13.64 -4.91 8.13
C LYS A 147 -12.70 -5.62 7.16
N GLN A 148 -11.63 -6.16 7.72
CA GLN A 148 -10.72 -7.07 7.02
C GLN A 148 -11.47 -8.34 6.60
N GLU A 149 -11.26 -8.76 5.35
CA GLU A 149 -11.75 -10.02 4.79
C GLU A 149 -10.57 -10.92 4.42
N ASP A 150 -10.76 -12.24 4.46
CA ASP A 150 -9.81 -13.19 3.86
C ASP A 150 -10.34 -13.65 2.50
N ASN A 151 -9.73 -13.16 1.43
CA ASN A 151 -10.00 -13.55 0.06
C ASN A 151 -8.83 -14.32 -0.58
N CYS A 152 -7.85 -14.74 0.21
CA CYS A 152 -6.75 -15.62 -0.23
C CYS A 152 -7.13 -17.11 -0.21
N GLY A 153 -8.03 -17.51 0.71
CA GLY A 153 -8.47 -18.90 0.86
C GLY A 153 -7.31 -19.90 0.94
N ALA A 154 -7.37 -20.99 0.20
CA ALA A 154 -6.35 -22.02 0.15
C ALA A 154 -5.08 -21.64 -0.66
N CYS A 155 -5.06 -20.47 -1.33
CA CYS A 155 -3.91 -20.06 -2.13
C CYS A 155 -2.66 -19.84 -1.26
N GLY A 156 -1.52 -20.39 -1.70
CA GLY A 156 -0.21 -20.27 -1.05
C GLY A 156 0.91 -19.82 -1.99
N LEU A 157 0.59 -19.35 -3.22
CA LEU A 157 1.58 -19.04 -4.26
C LEU A 157 2.64 -18.03 -3.81
N CYS A 158 2.26 -16.99 -3.07
CA CYS A 158 3.22 -16.00 -2.58
C CYS A 158 4.21 -16.59 -1.57
N ALA A 159 3.77 -17.50 -0.70
CA ALA A 159 4.64 -18.17 0.25
C ALA A 159 5.57 -19.18 -0.45
N ALA A 160 5.03 -19.98 -1.37
CA ALA A 160 5.81 -20.97 -2.13
C ALA A 160 6.92 -20.35 -3.01
N ASN A 161 6.73 -19.11 -3.46
CA ASN A 161 7.71 -18.38 -4.29
C ASN A 161 8.56 -17.38 -3.49
N CYS A 162 8.44 -17.32 -2.17
CA CYS A 162 9.21 -16.40 -1.34
C CYS A 162 10.61 -16.96 -1.07
N GLY A 163 11.63 -16.50 -1.80
CA GLY A 163 13.02 -16.93 -1.58
C GLY A 163 13.58 -16.62 -0.20
N ALA A 164 12.97 -15.66 0.51
CA ALA A 164 13.30 -15.33 1.90
C ALA A 164 12.59 -16.22 2.93
N LEU A 165 11.64 -17.07 2.51
CA LEU A 165 10.72 -17.82 3.39
C LEU A 165 10.02 -16.94 4.44
N ALA A 166 9.84 -15.66 4.13
CA ALA A 166 9.32 -14.65 5.05
C ALA A 166 7.80 -14.67 5.21
N ILE A 167 7.06 -15.31 4.29
CA ILE A 167 5.60 -15.37 4.28
C ILE A 167 5.14 -16.66 4.93
N LYS A 168 4.45 -16.57 6.08
CA LYS A 168 4.04 -17.72 6.89
C LYS A 168 2.80 -18.46 6.35
N ASN A 169 2.19 -17.98 5.26
CA ASN A 169 0.98 -18.52 4.63
C ASN A 169 -0.26 -18.52 5.55
N ILE A 170 -0.31 -17.62 6.52
CA ILE A 170 -1.40 -17.45 7.47
C ILE A 170 -2.30 -16.32 6.96
N PRO A 171 -3.64 -16.46 6.95
CA PRO A 171 -4.57 -15.36 6.65
C PRO A 171 -4.42 -14.24 7.68
N TYR A 172 -4.43 -12.99 7.20
CA TYR A 172 -4.45 -11.84 8.10
C TYR A 172 -5.86 -11.64 8.67
N SER A 173 -5.95 -11.47 9.97
CA SER A 173 -7.18 -11.11 10.68
C SER A 173 -7.01 -9.80 11.44
N GLU A 174 -8.11 -9.12 11.72
CA GLU A 174 -8.09 -7.89 12.51
C GLU A 174 -7.53 -8.17 13.92
N GLY A 175 -6.63 -7.31 14.38
CA GLY A 175 -5.91 -7.48 15.66
C GLY A 175 -4.58 -8.23 15.55
N MET A 176 -4.29 -8.88 14.43
CA MET A 176 -2.97 -9.49 14.22
C MET A 176 -1.90 -8.43 13.92
N GLU A 177 -0.69 -8.72 14.41
CA GLU A 177 0.49 -7.95 14.02
C GLU A 177 1.04 -8.44 12.68
N ARG A 178 1.85 -7.61 12.02
CA ARG A 178 2.50 -8.00 10.75
C ARG A 178 3.35 -9.25 10.93
N GLU A 179 4.03 -9.34 12.04
CA GLU A 179 4.95 -10.42 12.40
C GLU A 179 4.26 -11.78 12.55
N ASP A 180 2.96 -11.82 12.79
CA ASP A 180 2.18 -13.07 12.85
C ASP A 180 2.10 -13.75 11.47
N ILE A 181 2.12 -12.97 10.38
CA ILE A 181 1.96 -13.47 9.01
C ILE A 181 3.21 -13.32 8.16
N PHE A 182 4.16 -12.43 8.55
CA PHE A 182 5.28 -12.02 7.70
C PHE A 182 6.50 -11.60 8.50
N ASP A 183 7.66 -12.19 8.19
CA ASP A 183 8.96 -11.79 8.74
C ASP A 183 9.60 -10.70 7.85
N ALA A 184 9.46 -9.44 8.28
CA ALA A 184 10.00 -8.30 7.56
C ALA A 184 11.53 -8.27 7.57
N LYS A 185 12.16 -8.78 8.65
CA LYS A 185 13.61 -8.83 8.75
C LYS A 185 14.20 -9.84 7.78
N ALA A 186 13.68 -11.07 7.75
CA ALA A 186 14.10 -12.10 6.81
C ALA A 186 13.93 -11.62 5.34
N CYS A 187 12.81 -10.98 5.00
CA CYS A 187 12.60 -10.39 3.69
C CYS A 187 13.65 -9.31 3.36
N SER A 188 13.92 -8.39 4.28
CA SER A 188 14.89 -7.31 4.08
C SER A 188 16.31 -7.85 3.90
N ASP A 189 16.72 -8.81 4.74
CA ASP A 189 18.07 -9.40 4.70
C ASP A 189 18.28 -10.20 3.40
N TYR A 190 17.28 -10.95 2.97
CA TYR A 190 17.29 -11.64 1.69
C TYR A 190 17.44 -10.67 0.51
N MET A 191 16.65 -9.59 0.48
CA MET A 191 16.76 -8.59 -0.58
C MET A 191 18.15 -7.95 -0.63
N LYS A 192 18.72 -7.61 0.52
CA LYS A 192 20.06 -7.00 0.63
C LYS A 192 21.17 -7.97 0.22
N SER A 193 21.02 -9.27 0.49
CA SER A 193 22.01 -10.27 0.11
C SER A 193 21.92 -10.65 -1.38
N GLN A 194 20.72 -10.90 -1.89
CA GLN A 194 20.52 -11.42 -3.24
C GLN A 194 20.44 -10.32 -4.33
N PHE A 195 19.86 -9.16 -3.98
CA PHE A 195 19.52 -8.13 -4.96
C PHE A 195 20.24 -6.79 -4.71
N LYS A 196 21.40 -6.82 -4.02
CA LYS A 196 22.18 -5.60 -3.74
C LYS A 196 22.53 -4.81 -5.00
N HIS A 197 22.72 -5.47 -6.13
CA HIS A 197 23.02 -4.90 -7.43
C HIS A 197 21.80 -4.18 -8.06
N ILE A 198 20.59 -4.44 -7.57
CA ILE A 198 19.36 -3.76 -7.99
C ILE A 198 18.87 -2.88 -6.83
N GLY A 199 19.06 -1.58 -6.94
CA GLY A 199 18.55 -0.61 -5.97
C GLY A 199 19.01 -0.84 -4.53
N ARG A 200 20.21 -1.37 -4.34
CA ARG A 200 20.79 -1.71 -3.04
C ARG A 200 19.98 -2.74 -2.24
N GLY A 201 19.19 -3.57 -2.91
CA GLY A 201 18.32 -4.56 -2.28
C GLY A 201 17.09 -3.94 -1.59
N ALA A 202 16.56 -2.86 -2.16
CA ALA A 202 15.39 -2.18 -1.60
C ALA A 202 14.05 -2.74 -2.10
N VAL A 203 14.05 -3.59 -3.15
CA VAL A 203 12.85 -4.16 -3.77
C VAL A 203 13.05 -5.63 -4.15
N CYS A 204 11.95 -6.39 -4.14
CA CYS A 204 11.87 -7.75 -4.66
C CYS A 204 10.65 -7.89 -5.60
N GLY A 205 9.41 -7.81 -5.09
CA GLY A 205 8.19 -7.83 -5.87
C GLY A 205 7.70 -9.22 -6.29
N VAL A 206 8.44 -10.31 -6.02
CA VAL A 206 8.07 -11.67 -6.44
C VAL A 206 6.70 -12.08 -5.91
N CYS A 207 6.41 -11.85 -4.62
CA CYS A 207 5.11 -12.17 -4.01
C CYS A 207 3.93 -11.40 -4.64
N MET A 208 4.19 -10.21 -5.18
CA MET A 208 3.20 -9.43 -5.94
C MET A 208 3.01 -10.02 -7.34
N ALA A 209 4.10 -10.34 -8.04
CA ALA A 209 4.08 -10.81 -9.43
C ALA A 209 3.40 -12.20 -9.57
N VAL A 210 3.63 -13.12 -8.61
CA VAL A 210 3.03 -14.46 -8.64
C VAL A 210 1.57 -14.50 -8.18
N CYS A 211 1.06 -13.43 -7.56
CA CYS A 211 -0.31 -13.39 -7.06
C CYS A 211 -1.31 -13.44 -8.22
N PRO A 212 -2.29 -14.37 -8.21
CA PRO A 212 -3.29 -14.47 -9.28
C PRO A 212 -4.32 -13.33 -9.22
N LYS A 213 -4.44 -12.64 -8.08
CA LYS A 213 -5.36 -11.52 -7.93
C LYS A 213 -4.84 -10.33 -8.72
N GLY A 214 -5.70 -9.73 -9.57
CA GLY A 214 -5.34 -8.59 -10.42
C GLY A 214 -4.51 -8.92 -11.67
N LYS A 215 -4.28 -10.19 -11.98
CA LYS A 215 -3.87 -10.60 -13.33
C LYS A 215 -5.08 -10.53 -14.25
N LYS A 216 -4.88 -9.93 -15.42
CA LYS A 216 -5.87 -9.90 -16.52
C LYS A 216 -5.88 -11.24 -17.24
#